data_9b86cb99208cd89532ff3dd68ecc744c
#
_entry.id   9b86cb99208cd89532ff3dd68ecc744c
#
_cell.length_a   1.000
_cell.length_b   1.000
_cell.length_c   1.000
_cell.angle_alpha   90.00
_cell.angle_beta   90.00
_cell.angle_gamma   90.00
#
_symmetry.space_group_name_H-M   'P 1'
#
loop_
_entity.id
_entity.type
_entity.pdbx_description
1 polymer ?
#
loop_
_entity_poly.entity_id
_entity_poly.type
_entity_poly.pdbx_seq_one_letter_code
_entity_poly.pdbx_strand_id
1 'polypeptide(L)'
;MSIYICAEIGINHNGDMSICKQLIDAACESGCDAVKFQKRDLDQVYTQEFLDSPRESPWGTTQREQKAGLEFGLSEYQEIDQYCKDNNIDWYASAWDLNSQKFLQQFDCKYNKVASAMLVHNKLLKTIAEEKKYTFISTGMSTLKDIEKAVKIFRKFKCPFELMNPHSAYPVSYTHLTLPTILLV
;
A
#
# COMPACT_ATOMS: atom_id res chain seq x y z
N MET A 1 13.42 -5.68 21.34
CA MET A 1 12.33 -5.35 20.40
C MET A 1 12.77 -5.86 19.05
N SER A 2 11.97 -6.71 18.42
CA SER A 2 12.19 -7.05 16.99
C SER A 2 11.65 -5.92 16.13
N ILE A 3 12.36 -5.59 15.06
CA ILE A 3 11.90 -4.64 14.04
C ILE A 3 10.99 -5.43 13.10
N TYR A 4 9.79 -4.89 12.81
CA TYR A 4 8.88 -5.46 11.82
C TYR A 4 9.28 -4.96 10.41
N ILE A 5 9.64 -5.89 9.54
CA ILE A 5 10.14 -5.60 8.19
C ILE A 5 9.09 -5.99 7.17
N CYS A 6 8.65 -5.03 6.37
CA CYS A 6 7.70 -5.25 5.30
C CYS A 6 8.32 -4.96 3.93
N ALA A 7 8.34 -5.95 3.04
CA ALA A 7 8.76 -5.75 1.67
C ALA A 7 7.64 -5.11 0.84
N GLU A 8 7.96 -4.02 0.15
CA GLU A 8 7.02 -3.31 -0.71
C GLU A 8 7.02 -3.90 -2.12
N ILE A 9 6.11 -4.82 -2.42
CA ILE A 9 5.93 -5.36 -3.78
C ILE A 9 5.20 -4.35 -4.66
N GLY A 10 4.17 -3.70 -4.12
CA GLY A 10 3.39 -2.69 -4.84
C GLY A 10 2.81 -3.22 -6.14
N ILE A 11 3.34 -2.77 -7.27
CA ILE A 11 3.00 -3.23 -8.64
C ILE A 11 4.21 -3.83 -9.37
N ASN A 12 5.31 -4.12 -8.66
CA ASN A 12 6.54 -4.62 -9.28
C ASN A 12 6.39 -6.05 -9.85
N HIS A 13 5.28 -6.71 -9.54
CA HIS A 13 4.90 -7.99 -10.15
C HIS A 13 4.52 -7.86 -11.65
N ASN A 14 4.39 -6.63 -12.19
CA ASN A 14 4.08 -6.37 -13.60
C ASN A 14 2.84 -7.14 -14.14
N GLY A 15 1.81 -7.37 -13.32
CA GLY A 15 0.63 -8.14 -13.71
C GLY A 15 0.86 -9.64 -13.90
N ASP A 16 2.01 -10.15 -13.47
CA ASP A 16 2.41 -11.56 -13.60
C ASP A 16 2.49 -12.24 -12.23
N MET A 17 1.68 -13.30 -12.04
CA MET A 17 1.64 -14.06 -10.79
C MET A 17 2.92 -14.87 -10.53
N SER A 18 3.64 -15.28 -11.58
CA SER A 18 4.93 -15.96 -11.40
C SER A 18 5.97 -15.00 -10.83
N ILE A 19 6.03 -13.76 -11.34
CA ILE A 19 6.89 -12.71 -10.78
C ILE A 19 6.44 -12.34 -9.36
N CYS A 20 5.14 -12.26 -9.13
CA CYS A 20 4.59 -11.99 -7.81
C CYS A 20 5.07 -13.01 -6.77
N LYS A 21 4.98 -14.30 -7.07
CA LYS A 21 5.46 -15.37 -6.18
C LYS A 21 6.96 -15.28 -5.94
N GLN A 22 7.77 -15.05 -6.98
CA GLN A 22 9.21 -14.86 -6.82
C GLN A 22 9.55 -13.68 -5.89
N LEU A 23 8.78 -12.59 -5.93
CA LEU A 23 8.97 -11.46 -5.03
C LEU A 23 8.57 -11.80 -3.58
N ILE A 24 7.53 -12.62 -3.39
CA ILE A 24 7.15 -13.14 -2.06
C ILE A 24 8.25 -14.05 -1.53
N ASP A 25 8.76 -14.97 -2.35
CA ASP A 25 9.85 -15.90 -1.97
C ASP A 25 11.10 -15.11 -1.56
N ALA A 26 11.51 -14.12 -2.35
CA ALA A 26 12.65 -13.25 -2.04
C ALA A 26 12.46 -12.49 -0.72
N ALA A 27 11.22 -12.05 -0.41
CA ALA A 27 10.91 -11.43 0.87
C ALA A 27 11.04 -12.42 2.03
N CYS A 28 10.54 -13.65 1.88
CA CYS A 28 10.69 -14.72 2.87
C CYS A 28 12.17 -15.05 3.13
N GLU A 29 12.94 -15.25 2.07
CA GLU A 29 14.37 -15.56 2.14
C GLU A 29 15.18 -14.42 2.79
N SER A 30 14.74 -13.18 2.61
CA SER A 30 15.33 -11.99 3.23
C SER A 30 14.91 -11.78 4.69
N GLY A 31 14.03 -12.63 5.24
CA GLY A 31 13.55 -12.54 6.61
C GLY A 31 12.56 -11.40 6.85
N CYS A 32 11.80 -11.00 5.83
CA CYS A 32 10.71 -10.05 6.01
C CYS A 32 9.53 -10.67 6.77
N ASP A 33 8.86 -9.87 7.60
CA ASP A 33 7.65 -10.27 8.33
C ASP A 33 6.40 -10.20 7.45
N ALA A 34 6.41 -9.34 6.43
CA ALA A 34 5.27 -9.14 5.54
C ALA A 34 5.66 -8.68 4.13
N VAL A 35 4.71 -8.86 3.21
CA VAL A 35 4.74 -8.23 1.88
C VAL A 35 3.56 -7.28 1.72
N LYS A 36 3.77 -6.17 1.02
CA LYS A 36 2.73 -5.17 0.79
C LYS A 36 2.45 -4.94 -0.68
N PHE A 37 1.16 -4.95 -1.02
CA PHE A 37 0.62 -4.64 -2.34
C PHE A 37 -0.10 -3.30 -2.35
N GLN A 38 -0.72 -2.97 -3.47
CA GLN A 38 -1.66 -1.87 -3.60
C GLN A 38 -2.86 -2.31 -4.45
N LYS A 39 -4.03 -1.75 -4.15
CA LYS A 39 -5.26 -2.00 -4.89
C LYS A 39 -5.92 -0.69 -5.29
N ARG A 40 -6.30 -0.60 -6.57
CA ARG A 40 -6.97 0.58 -7.16
C ARG A 40 -8.16 0.13 -8.00
N ASP A 41 -9.24 0.87 -7.90
CA ASP A 41 -10.27 0.95 -8.91
C ASP A 41 -9.93 2.15 -9.80
N LEU A 42 -9.54 1.90 -11.04
CA LEU A 42 -8.97 2.92 -11.92
C LEU A 42 -9.92 4.08 -12.16
N ASP A 43 -11.21 3.79 -12.30
CA ASP A 43 -12.24 4.81 -12.55
C ASP A 43 -12.57 5.64 -11.29
N GLN A 44 -12.18 5.18 -10.10
CA GLN A 44 -12.31 5.94 -8.86
C GLN A 44 -11.07 6.79 -8.54
N VAL A 45 -9.90 6.34 -8.99
CA VAL A 45 -8.61 6.98 -8.67
C VAL A 45 -8.22 8.03 -9.69
N TYR A 46 -8.54 7.81 -10.96
CA TYR A 46 -8.08 8.65 -12.06
C TYR A 46 -9.24 9.29 -12.82
N THR A 47 -8.99 10.45 -13.42
CA THR A 47 -9.96 11.08 -14.34
C THR A 47 -9.98 10.33 -15.68
N GLN A 48 -11.12 10.36 -16.38
CA GLN A 48 -11.25 9.75 -17.70
C GLN A 48 -10.21 10.33 -18.68
N GLU A 49 -10.05 11.65 -18.70
CA GLU A 49 -9.07 12.33 -19.54
C GLU A 49 -7.64 11.79 -19.32
N PHE A 50 -7.25 11.57 -18.05
CA PHE A 50 -5.95 10.99 -17.74
C PHE A 50 -5.86 9.53 -18.22
N LEU A 51 -6.89 8.73 -18.01
CA LEU A 51 -6.90 7.31 -18.41
C LEU A 51 -6.82 7.15 -19.93
N ASP A 52 -7.42 8.06 -20.69
CA ASP A 52 -7.43 8.03 -22.16
C ASP A 52 -6.15 8.66 -22.75
N SER A 53 -5.31 9.30 -21.93
CA SER A 53 -4.08 9.90 -22.43
C SER A 53 -3.06 8.86 -22.91
N PRO A 54 -2.22 9.20 -23.91
CA PRO A 54 -1.26 8.27 -24.50
C PRO A 54 -0.22 7.78 -23.48
N ARG A 55 0.00 6.47 -23.49
CA ARG A 55 1.06 5.79 -22.73
C ARG A 55 1.43 4.47 -23.40
N GLU A 56 2.57 4.41 -24.05
CA GLU A 56 3.08 3.13 -24.58
C GLU A 56 3.47 2.19 -23.43
N SER A 57 3.05 0.94 -23.53
CA SER A 57 3.32 -0.11 -22.54
C SER A 57 3.13 -1.50 -23.18
N PRO A 58 3.57 -2.58 -22.54
CA PRO A 58 3.29 -3.96 -22.99
C PRO A 58 1.80 -4.30 -23.07
N TRP A 59 0.92 -3.55 -22.41
CA TRP A 59 -0.53 -3.81 -22.36
C TRP A 59 -1.34 -2.93 -23.32
N GLY A 60 -0.72 -1.96 -23.98
CA GLY A 60 -1.40 -1.05 -24.90
C GLY A 60 -0.80 0.34 -24.94
N THR A 61 -1.53 1.28 -25.51
CA THR A 61 -1.05 2.63 -25.85
C THR A 61 -1.68 3.75 -25.02
N THR A 62 -2.49 3.40 -24.02
CA THR A 62 -3.14 4.35 -23.11
C THR A 62 -2.73 4.13 -21.65
N GLN A 63 -2.92 5.18 -20.82
CA GLN A 63 -2.72 5.06 -19.37
C GLN A 63 -3.64 3.99 -18.76
N ARG A 64 -4.88 3.87 -19.27
CA ARG A 64 -5.86 2.87 -18.83
C ARG A 64 -5.32 1.46 -19.01
N GLU A 65 -4.89 1.14 -20.22
CA GLU A 65 -4.38 -0.20 -20.56
C GLU A 65 -3.14 -0.53 -19.72
N GLN A 66 -2.21 0.40 -19.60
CA GLN A 66 -1.02 0.21 -18.79
C GLN A 66 -1.35 -0.04 -17.31
N LYS A 67 -2.28 0.74 -16.75
CA LYS A 67 -2.66 0.58 -15.34
C LYS A 67 -3.49 -0.67 -15.11
N ALA A 68 -4.41 -1.00 -16.02
CA ALA A 68 -5.20 -2.23 -15.95
C ALA A 68 -4.33 -3.49 -16.01
N GLY A 69 -3.29 -3.49 -16.85
CA GLY A 69 -2.33 -4.58 -16.92
C GLY A 69 -1.52 -4.80 -15.64
N LEU A 70 -1.45 -3.79 -14.77
CA LEU A 70 -0.75 -3.85 -13.48
C LEU A 70 -1.67 -4.17 -12.29
N GLU A 71 -2.99 -4.21 -12.50
CA GLU A 71 -3.94 -4.51 -11.41
C GLU A 71 -4.29 -5.99 -11.37
N PHE A 72 -4.21 -6.57 -10.20
CA PHE A 72 -4.71 -7.90 -9.93
C PHE A 72 -6.21 -7.89 -9.57
N GLY A 73 -6.94 -8.92 -10.01
CA GLY A 73 -8.32 -9.18 -9.67
C GLY A 73 -8.48 -10.10 -8.45
N LEU A 74 -9.69 -10.63 -8.28
CA LEU A 74 -10.02 -11.47 -7.13
C LEU A 74 -9.25 -12.79 -7.13
N SER A 75 -9.12 -13.44 -8.28
CA SER A 75 -8.42 -14.72 -8.44
C SER A 75 -6.95 -14.62 -8.02
N GLU A 76 -6.27 -13.56 -8.48
CA GLU A 76 -4.86 -13.34 -8.15
C GLU A 76 -4.68 -13.02 -6.66
N TYR A 77 -5.57 -12.22 -6.06
CA TYR A 77 -5.49 -11.95 -4.62
C TYR A 77 -5.83 -13.17 -3.76
N GLN A 78 -6.72 -14.06 -4.22
CA GLN A 78 -6.95 -15.35 -3.55
C GLN A 78 -5.71 -16.25 -3.62
N GLU A 79 -5.00 -16.24 -4.74
CA GLU A 79 -3.75 -16.98 -4.92
C GLU A 79 -2.63 -16.38 -4.05
N ILE A 80 -2.51 -15.04 -3.97
CA ILE A 80 -1.58 -14.36 -3.06
C ILE A 80 -1.88 -14.73 -1.60
N ASP A 81 -3.15 -14.68 -1.19
CA ASP A 81 -3.57 -15.00 0.18
C ASP A 81 -3.17 -16.43 0.58
N GLN A 82 -3.44 -17.39 -0.30
CA GLN A 82 -3.04 -18.77 -0.05
C GLN A 82 -1.51 -18.94 -0.06
N TYR A 83 -0.84 -18.33 -1.04
CA TYR A 83 0.62 -18.45 -1.16
C TYR A 83 1.36 -17.83 0.03
N CYS A 84 0.92 -16.68 0.52
CA CYS A 84 1.49 -16.07 1.72
C CYS A 84 1.24 -16.92 2.99
N LYS A 85 0.06 -17.53 3.12
CA LYS A 85 -0.25 -18.47 4.21
C LYS A 85 0.67 -19.68 4.19
N ASP A 86 0.87 -20.28 3.03
CA ASP A 86 1.72 -21.47 2.86
C ASP A 86 3.19 -21.17 3.19
N ASN A 87 3.64 -19.94 2.94
CA ASN A 87 4.99 -19.46 3.24
C ASN A 87 5.13 -18.78 4.61
N ASN A 88 4.05 -18.74 5.41
CA ASN A 88 4.03 -18.14 6.75
C ASN A 88 4.54 -16.69 6.79
N ILE A 89 4.14 -15.89 5.80
CA ILE A 89 4.42 -14.46 5.71
C ILE A 89 3.11 -13.66 5.71
N ASP A 90 3.03 -12.57 6.48
CA ASP A 90 1.87 -11.68 6.47
C ASP A 90 1.80 -10.95 5.12
N TRP A 91 0.57 -10.63 4.68
CA TRP A 91 0.39 -9.72 3.55
C TRP A 91 -0.71 -8.71 3.83
N TYR A 92 -0.63 -7.57 3.19
CA TYR A 92 -1.68 -6.54 3.17
C TYR A 92 -1.50 -5.62 1.96
N ALA A 93 -2.48 -4.75 1.72
CA ALA A 93 -2.42 -3.83 0.59
C ALA A 93 -2.88 -2.41 0.99
N SER A 94 -2.35 -1.42 0.28
CA SER A 94 -2.87 -0.06 0.35
C SER A 94 -4.06 0.07 -0.59
N ALA A 95 -5.25 0.37 -0.07
CA ALA A 95 -6.38 0.79 -0.88
C ALA A 95 -6.23 2.26 -1.30
N TRP A 96 -6.52 2.56 -2.56
CA TRP A 96 -6.47 3.91 -3.11
C TRP A 96 -7.85 4.55 -3.28
N ASP A 97 -8.90 3.80 -3.00
CA ASP A 97 -10.29 4.21 -3.09
C ASP A 97 -11.18 3.32 -2.21
N LEU A 98 -12.48 3.67 -2.13
CA LEU A 98 -13.43 2.95 -1.28
C LEU A 98 -13.77 1.55 -1.80
N ASN A 99 -13.83 1.37 -3.12
CA ASN A 99 -14.11 0.07 -3.72
C ASN A 99 -12.97 -0.89 -3.44
N SER A 100 -11.72 -0.39 -3.57
CA SER A 100 -10.52 -1.14 -3.24
C SER A 100 -10.45 -1.55 -1.76
N GLN A 101 -10.87 -0.66 -0.82
CA GLN A 101 -10.93 -1.04 0.59
C GLN A 101 -11.99 -2.13 0.84
N LYS A 102 -13.17 -2.01 0.24
CA LYS A 102 -14.21 -3.04 0.32
C LYS A 102 -13.76 -4.37 -0.28
N PHE A 103 -13.01 -4.31 -1.38
CA PHE A 103 -12.40 -5.49 -1.97
C PHE A 103 -11.44 -6.18 -1.00
N LEU A 104 -10.56 -5.42 -0.33
CA LEU A 104 -9.60 -5.97 0.61
C LEU A 104 -10.24 -6.53 1.89
N GLN A 105 -11.44 -6.07 2.26
CA GLN A 105 -12.21 -6.60 3.40
C GLN A 105 -12.63 -8.08 3.24
N GLN A 106 -12.56 -8.63 2.01
CA GLN A 106 -12.83 -10.05 1.76
C GLN A 106 -11.71 -10.97 2.26
N PHE A 107 -10.56 -10.40 2.60
CA PHE A 107 -9.38 -11.12 3.07
C PHE A 107 -9.14 -10.83 4.55
N ASP A 108 -8.63 -11.82 5.27
CA ASP A 108 -8.28 -11.67 6.69
C ASP A 108 -6.87 -11.09 6.88
N CYS A 109 -6.60 -9.97 6.22
CA CYS A 109 -5.35 -9.25 6.41
C CYS A 109 -5.25 -8.73 7.85
N LYS A 110 -4.10 -8.96 8.49
CA LYS A 110 -3.81 -8.52 9.87
C LYS A 110 -3.72 -7.01 10.00
N TYR A 111 -3.28 -6.34 8.95
CA TYR A 111 -3.01 -4.90 8.93
C TYR A 111 -3.74 -4.20 7.80
N ASN A 112 -4.01 -2.91 8.03
CA ASN A 112 -4.37 -1.97 6.98
C ASN A 112 -3.22 -1.01 6.69
N LYS A 113 -3.21 -0.44 5.48
CA LYS A 113 -2.20 0.54 5.06
C LYS A 113 -2.83 1.73 4.36
N VAL A 114 -2.53 2.90 4.87
CA VAL A 114 -2.86 4.18 4.20
C VAL A 114 -1.64 4.66 3.44
N ALA A 115 -1.74 4.75 2.11
CA ALA A 115 -0.71 5.36 1.28
C ALA A 115 -0.64 6.87 1.51
N SER A 116 0.54 7.48 1.37
CA SER A 116 0.73 8.92 1.58
C SER A 116 -0.25 9.78 0.79
N ALA A 117 -0.48 9.45 -0.49
CA ALA A 117 -1.43 10.16 -1.34
C ALA A 117 -2.88 10.10 -0.84
N MET A 118 -3.24 9.08 -0.04
CA MET A 118 -4.59 8.87 0.49
C MET A 118 -4.81 9.48 1.87
N LEU A 119 -3.79 10.08 2.48
CA LEU A 119 -3.89 10.66 3.82
C LEU A 119 -4.95 11.77 3.92
N VAL A 120 -5.23 12.46 2.84
CA VAL A 120 -6.24 13.52 2.78
C VAL A 120 -7.64 13.03 2.40
N HIS A 121 -7.81 11.76 2.09
CA HIS A 121 -9.08 11.18 1.66
C HIS A 121 -9.94 10.76 2.87
N ASN A 122 -10.56 11.74 3.53
CA ASN A 122 -11.26 11.55 4.81
C ASN A 122 -12.27 10.39 4.84
N LYS A 123 -12.99 10.14 3.73
CA LYS A 123 -13.99 9.07 3.66
C LYS A 123 -13.32 7.69 3.70
N LEU A 124 -12.22 7.53 2.95
CA LEU A 124 -11.41 6.31 2.96
C LEU A 124 -10.81 6.06 4.35
N LEU A 125 -10.22 7.11 4.98
CA LEU A 125 -9.66 6.99 6.33
C LEU A 125 -10.70 6.54 7.36
N LYS A 126 -11.93 7.04 7.27
CA LYS A 126 -13.03 6.61 8.14
C LYS A 126 -13.36 5.13 7.93
N THR A 127 -13.53 4.72 6.67
CA THR A 127 -13.83 3.32 6.33
C THR A 127 -12.75 2.37 6.83
N ILE A 128 -11.47 2.72 6.67
CA ILE A 128 -10.35 1.94 7.21
C ILE A 128 -10.39 1.90 8.74
N ALA A 129 -10.59 3.05 9.39
CA ALA A 129 -10.59 3.14 10.85
C ALA A 129 -11.77 2.38 11.50
N GLU A 130 -12.89 2.24 10.81
CA GLU A 130 -14.06 1.47 11.25
C GLU A 130 -13.76 -0.04 11.40
N GLU A 131 -12.79 -0.56 10.66
CA GLU A 131 -12.35 -1.96 10.76
C GLU A 131 -11.60 -2.26 12.06
N LYS A 132 -11.05 -1.24 12.73
CA LYS A 132 -10.26 -1.37 13.96
C LYS A 132 -9.04 -2.30 13.85
N LYS A 133 -8.61 -2.62 12.64
CA LYS A 133 -7.36 -3.32 12.38
C LYS A 133 -6.18 -2.38 12.58
N TYR A 134 -5.06 -2.89 13.06
CA TYR A 134 -3.85 -2.08 13.19
C TYR A 134 -3.46 -1.50 11.83
N THR A 135 -3.28 -0.19 11.76
CA THR A 135 -3.13 0.52 10.48
C THR A 135 -1.82 1.29 10.43
N PHE A 136 -1.01 1.02 9.42
CA PHE A 136 0.17 1.82 9.10
C PHE A 136 -0.24 3.01 8.23
N ILE A 137 0.08 4.22 8.66
CA ILE A 137 -0.30 5.47 7.97
C ILE A 137 0.95 6.20 7.49
N SER A 138 1.18 6.21 6.18
CA SER A 138 2.28 6.98 5.58
C SER A 138 1.93 8.46 5.51
N THR A 139 2.91 9.32 5.86
CA THR A 139 2.74 10.77 5.99
C THR A 139 3.50 11.58 4.94
N GLY A 140 4.04 10.92 3.91
CA GLY A 140 4.80 11.60 2.84
C GLY A 140 3.94 12.64 2.12
N MET A 141 4.57 13.75 1.74
CA MET A 141 3.95 14.88 1.02
C MET A 141 2.77 15.53 1.76
N SER A 142 2.64 15.32 3.06
CA SER A 142 1.52 15.83 3.85
C SER A 142 1.96 16.92 4.81
N THR A 143 1.08 17.89 5.06
CA THR A 143 1.30 18.90 6.11
C THR A 143 0.98 18.31 7.50
N LEU A 144 1.52 18.91 8.56
CA LEU A 144 1.17 18.55 9.93
C LEU A 144 -0.34 18.63 10.18
N LYS A 145 -1.02 19.61 9.57
CA LYS A 145 -2.47 19.77 9.67
C LYS A 145 -3.24 18.59 9.07
N ASP A 146 -2.75 18.02 7.98
CA ASP A 146 -3.37 16.85 7.35
C ASP A 146 -3.14 15.60 8.20
N ILE A 147 -1.93 15.44 8.74
CA ILE A 147 -1.61 14.34 9.66
C ILE A 147 -2.48 14.40 10.91
N GLU A 148 -2.63 15.59 11.52
CA GLU A 148 -3.52 15.77 12.68
C GLU A 148 -4.97 15.39 12.40
N LYS A 149 -5.49 15.73 11.20
CA LYS A 149 -6.85 15.33 10.79
C LYS A 149 -6.99 13.81 10.71
N ALA A 150 -6.03 13.14 10.08
CA ALA A 150 -6.01 11.69 10.00
C ALA A 150 -5.95 11.06 11.39
N VAL A 151 -5.04 11.51 12.24
CA VAL A 151 -4.91 11.05 13.64
C VAL A 151 -6.23 11.21 14.42
N LYS A 152 -6.91 12.35 14.27
CA LYS A 152 -8.22 12.59 14.91
C LYS A 152 -9.27 11.57 14.45
N ILE A 153 -9.27 11.19 13.17
CA ILE A 153 -10.18 10.15 12.64
C ILE A 153 -9.90 8.82 13.33
N PHE A 154 -8.67 8.32 13.29
CA PHE A 154 -8.32 7.02 13.86
C PHE A 154 -8.54 6.96 15.38
N ARG A 155 -8.20 8.03 16.11
CA ARG A 155 -8.51 8.15 17.56
C ARG A 155 -10.01 8.12 17.85
N LYS A 156 -10.83 8.82 17.02
CA LYS A 156 -12.29 8.82 17.18
C LYS A 156 -12.88 7.41 17.07
N PHE A 157 -12.39 6.61 16.14
CA PHE A 157 -12.85 5.22 15.95
C PHE A 157 -12.14 4.22 16.88
N LYS A 158 -11.20 4.68 17.73
CA LYS A 158 -10.37 3.82 18.58
C LYS A 158 -9.65 2.73 17.78
N CYS A 159 -9.27 3.05 16.54
CA CYS A 159 -8.48 2.18 15.68
C CYS A 159 -7.01 2.31 16.04
N PRO A 160 -6.28 1.22 16.30
CA PRO A 160 -4.85 1.27 16.55
C PRO A 160 -4.10 1.63 15.26
N PHE A 161 -3.12 2.53 15.37
CA PHE A 161 -2.36 2.96 14.20
C PHE A 161 -0.94 3.40 14.58
N GLU A 162 -0.09 3.42 13.56
CA GLU A 162 1.26 3.98 13.62
C GLU A 162 1.50 4.91 12.44
N LEU A 163 2.19 6.03 12.68
CA LEU A 163 2.60 6.96 11.63
C LEU A 163 3.96 6.55 11.08
N MET A 164 4.05 6.44 9.76
CA MET A 164 5.29 6.15 9.06
C MET A 164 5.84 7.42 8.40
N ASN A 165 7.14 7.64 8.51
CA ASN A 165 7.84 8.69 7.78
C ASN A 165 8.47 8.11 6.50
N PRO A 166 7.79 8.13 5.34
CA PRO A 166 8.34 7.61 4.11
C PRO A 166 9.30 8.61 3.48
N HIS A 167 10.41 8.10 2.97
CA HIS A 167 11.26 8.85 2.06
C HIS A 167 10.67 8.77 0.65
N SER A 168 10.18 9.91 0.12
CA SER A 168 9.42 9.95 -1.14
C SER A 168 10.30 10.21 -2.38
N ALA A 169 11.56 9.84 -2.37
CA ALA A 169 12.44 9.87 -3.54
C ALA A 169 12.43 8.51 -4.25
N TYR A 170 12.25 8.52 -5.58
CA TYR A 170 12.24 7.32 -6.41
C TYR A 170 13.22 7.50 -7.60
N PRO A 171 14.23 6.63 -7.78
CA PRO A 171 14.61 5.57 -6.84
C PRO A 171 15.17 6.13 -5.53
N VAL A 172 15.06 5.38 -4.44
CA VAL A 172 15.67 5.74 -3.16
C VAL A 172 17.18 5.66 -3.29
N SER A 173 17.87 6.78 -3.10
CA SER A 173 19.32 6.87 -3.20
C SER A 173 20.07 6.53 -1.92
N TYR A 174 19.35 6.28 -0.82
CA TYR A 174 19.92 5.94 0.49
C TYR A 174 19.50 4.55 0.92
N THR A 175 20.46 3.74 1.36
CA THR A 175 20.20 2.43 1.97
C THR A 175 19.93 2.53 3.48
N HIS A 176 20.28 3.67 4.11
CA HIS A 176 20.10 3.93 5.53
C HIS A 176 19.55 5.33 5.75
N LEU A 177 18.50 5.45 6.56
CA LEU A 177 18.06 6.71 7.12
C LEU A 177 18.94 7.00 8.34
N THR A 178 19.92 7.88 8.19
CA THR A 178 20.54 8.52 9.35
C THR A 178 19.58 9.60 9.84
N LEU A 179 18.97 9.38 10.99
CA LEU A 179 18.30 10.48 11.70
C LEU A 179 19.37 11.56 11.95
N PRO A 180 19.09 12.85 11.63
CA PRO A 180 19.99 13.89 12.01
C PRO A 180 20.15 13.81 13.53
N THR A 181 21.40 13.65 14.00
CA THR A 181 21.70 13.73 15.42
C THR A 181 21.36 15.16 15.81
N ILE A 182 20.23 15.36 16.47
CA ILE A 182 19.95 16.63 17.12
C ILE A 182 20.90 16.67 18.31
N LEU A 183 22.02 17.36 18.14
CA LEU A 183 22.82 17.82 19.25
C LEU A 183 21.93 18.78 20.03
N LEU A 184 21.33 18.28 21.09
CA LEU A 184 20.75 19.13 22.12
C LEU A 184 21.97 19.79 22.83
N VAL A 185 22.21 21.05 22.50
CA VAL A 185 23.08 21.95 23.29
C VAL A 185 22.25 22.55 24.39
#